data_d8c37fb7630de0d16a33d934507ca94d
#
_entry.id   d8c37fb7630de0d16a33d934507ca94d
#
_cell.length_a   1.000
_cell.length_b   1.000
_cell.length_c   1.000
_cell.angle_alpha   90.00
_cell.angle_beta   90.00
_cell.angle_gamma   90.00
#
_symmetry.space_group_name_H-M   'P 1'
#
loop_
_entity.id
_entity.type
_entity.pdbx_description
1 polymer ?
#
loop_
_entity_poly.entity_id
_entity_poly.type
_entity_poly.pdbx_seq_one_letter_code
_entity_poly.pdbx_strand_id
1 'polypeptide(L)'
;MRALVLGGGGLAGIAWETGVLTGIGDEAPEALRVLVDSEVLLGTSAGSTVAAQISSGLPIDELFARQLSAAEGAHEMNPGVSIDEIAGKFLEAMLPPEATREQKLQKIGVVAVAAATVSEPARRAVIEHRLPSHEWPRRELRVTGVDIATGELVVFHNASGVALVDAVAASCAVPGVWPPVTIGEHRFIDGGVISTVNMAAVTDCGAAVVLVPAGVHTASPWGTGVAAEIDAFPGSTLAVFADAESLAAFGPDLLDPACRGPAARAGRDQGRRESARVADFLGL
;
A
#
# COMPACT_ATOMS: atom_id res chain seq x y z
N MET A 1 -12.88 -16.34 -7.90
CA MET A 1 -11.55 -15.76 -7.55
C MET A 1 -11.68 -14.97 -6.28
N ARG A 2 -10.66 -15.03 -5.44
CA ARG A 2 -10.53 -14.26 -4.21
C ARG A 2 -9.34 -13.29 -4.35
N ALA A 3 -9.50 -12.07 -3.84
CA ALA A 3 -8.41 -11.10 -3.74
C ALA A 3 -7.94 -10.95 -2.29
N LEU A 4 -6.64 -10.76 -2.10
CA LEU A 4 -6.07 -10.12 -0.93
C LEU A 4 -5.66 -8.70 -1.34
N VAL A 5 -6.30 -7.70 -0.71
CA VAL A 5 -6.07 -6.28 -0.98
C VAL A 5 -5.26 -5.70 0.18
N LEU A 6 -4.13 -5.11 -0.15
CA LEU A 6 -3.18 -4.53 0.79
C LEU A 6 -3.11 -3.01 0.56
N GLY A 7 -3.41 -2.26 1.59
CA GLY A 7 -3.63 -0.82 1.50
C GLY A 7 -2.37 0.04 1.61
N GLY A 8 -2.51 1.31 1.27
CA GLY A 8 -1.46 2.31 1.46
C GLY A 8 -1.33 2.71 2.93
N GLY A 9 -0.11 2.96 3.41
CA GLY A 9 0.13 3.32 4.82
C GLY A 9 1.59 3.63 5.17
N GLY A 10 2.44 3.91 4.19
CA GLY A 10 3.85 4.23 4.42
C GLY A 10 4.65 3.07 5.01
N LEU A 11 5.74 3.35 5.70
CA LEU A 11 6.56 2.33 6.37
C LEU A 11 5.80 1.66 7.51
N ALA A 12 4.97 2.41 8.24
CA ALA A 12 4.10 1.87 9.27
C ALA A 12 3.12 0.83 8.68
N GLY A 13 2.54 1.14 7.49
CA GLY A 13 1.64 0.23 6.77
C GLY A 13 2.33 -1.06 6.35
N ILE A 14 3.52 -0.99 5.75
CA ILE A 14 4.31 -2.19 5.38
C ILE A 14 4.52 -3.09 6.61
N ALA A 15 4.94 -2.49 7.72
CA ALA A 15 5.25 -3.22 8.94
C ALA A 15 3.99 -3.82 9.57
N TRP A 16 2.91 -3.06 9.63
CA TRP A 16 1.64 -3.50 10.22
C TRP A 16 0.99 -4.63 9.41
N GLU A 17 0.89 -4.50 8.08
CA GLU A 17 0.31 -5.54 7.23
C GLU A 17 1.10 -6.85 7.33
N THR A 18 2.43 -6.76 7.32
CA THR A 18 3.30 -7.92 7.55
C THR A 18 3.03 -8.52 8.92
N GLY A 19 2.89 -7.68 9.95
CA GLY A 19 2.53 -8.09 11.31
C GLY A 19 1.17 -8.80 11.37
N VAL A 20 0.12 -8.20 10.78
CA VAL A 20 -1.23 -8.80 10.75
C VAL A 20 -1.22 -10.19 10.12
N LEU A 21 -0.57 -10.34 8.97
CA LEU A 21 -0.44 -11.65 8.32
C LEU A 21 0.31 -12.65 9.20
N THR A 22 1.39 -12.22 9.87
CA THR A 22 2.13 -13.07 10.82
C THR A 22 1.23 -13.48 12.00
N GLY A 23 0.49 -12.53 12.59
CA GLY A 23 -0.41 -12.81 13.72
C GLY A 23 -1.56 -13.73 13.36
N ILE A 24 -2.13 -13.60 12.15
CA ILE A 24 -3.11 -14.57 11.63
C ILE A 24 -2.47 -15.95 11.53
N GLY A 25 -1.23 -16.03 11.04
CA GLY A 25 -0.51 -17.30 10.93
C GLY A 25 -0.18 -17.96 12.28
N ASP A 26 0.04 -17.17 13.34
CA ASP A 26 0.28 -17.69 14.70
C ASP A 26 -0.91 -18.51 15.23
N GLU A 27 -2.14 -18.09 14.96
CA GLU A 27 -3.37 -18.65 15.52
C GLU A 27 -4.15 -19.51 14.50
N ALA A 28 -4.06 -19.15 13.19
CA ALA A 28 -4.76 -19.82 12.10
C ALA A 28 -3.83 -20.01 10.88
N PRO A 29 -2.86 -20.93 10.92
CA PRO A 29 -1.88 -21.11 9.85
C PRO A 29 -2.50 -21.39 8.48
N GLU A 30 -3.62 -22.12 8.44
CA GLU A 30 -4.34 -22.40 7.20
C GLU A 30 -4.97 -21.15 6.61
N ALA A 31 -5.51 -20.26 7.44
CA ALA A 31 -6.04 -18.97 6.99
C ALA A 31 -4.95 -18.09 6.37
N LEU A 32 -3.77 -18.02 7.00
CA LEU A 32 -2.62 -17.33 6.41
C LEU A 32 -2.27 -17.92 5.03
N ARG A 33 -2.17 -19.25 4.93
CA ARG A 33 -1.85 -19.91 3.67
C ARG A 33 -2.86 -19.54 2.58
N VAL A 34 -4.16 -19.60 2.89
CA VAL A 34 -5.23 -19.26 1.96
C VAL A 34 -5.21 -17.78 1.56
N LEU A 35 -4.86 -16.87 2.48
CA LEU A 35 -4.70 -15.45 2.18
C LEU A 35 -3.52 -15.19 1.24
N VAL A 36 -2.35 -15.72 1.59
CA VAL A 36 -1.13 -15.53 0.80
C VAL A 36 -1.28 -16.20 -0.56
N ASP A 37 -2.02 -17.30 -0.67
CA ASP A 37 -2.32 -18.02 -1.92
C ASP A 37 -3.57 -17.49 -2.65
N SER A 38 -4.09 -16.31 -2.31
CA SER A 38 -5.19 -15.69 -3.07
C SER A 38 -4.86 -15.58 -4.55
N GLU A 39 -5.87 -15.79 -5.42
CA GLU A 39 -5.69 -15.78 -6.87
C GLU A 39 -5.22 -14.40 -7.36
N VAL A 40 -5.67 -13.33 -6.70
CA VAL A 40 -5.26 -11.96 -7.00
C VAL A 40 -4.69 -11.33 -5.74
N LEU A 41 -3.51 -10.75 -5.85
CA LEU A 41 -2.95 -9.84 -4.85
C LEU A 41 -3.02 -8.43 -5.43
N LEU A 42 -3.66 -7.51 -4.72
CA LEU A 42 -3.68 -6.10 -5.06
C LEU A 42 -2.92 -5.31 -4.01
N GLY A 43 -1.98 -4.49 -4.44
CA GLY A 43 -1.23 -3.61 -3.55
C GLY A 43 -1.25 -2.15 -3.99
N THR A 44 -1.46 -1.26 -3.03
CA THR A 44 -1.33 0.19 -3.21
C THR A 44 -0.27 0.71 -2.26
N SER A 45 0.74 1.45 -2.75
CA SER A 45 1.78 2.06 -1.91
C SER A 45 2.46 1.03 -0.99
N ALA A 46 2.34 1.16 0.34
CA ALA A 46 2.80 0.17 1.31
C ALA A 46 2.38 -1.25 0.93
N GLY A 47 1.12 -1.43 0.62
CA GLY A 47 0.56 -2.73 0.25
C GLY A 47 1.15 -3.30 -1.03
N SER A 48 1.60 -2.49 -1.98
CA SER A 48 2.32 -2.98 -3.17
C SER A 48 3.65 -3.64 -2.81
N THR A 49 4.34 -3.06 -1.82
CA THR A 49 5.57 -3.65 -1.27
C THR A 49 5.28 -4.98 -0.58
N VAL A 50 4.27 -5.03 0.30
CA VAL A 50 3.91 -6.27 1.02
C VAL A 50 3.43 -7.34 0.06
N ALA A 51 2.59 -7.01 -0.94
CA ALA A 51 2.13 -7.94 -1.96
C ALA A 51 3.29 -8.57 -2.74
N ALA A 52 4.27 -7.76 -3.14
CA ALA A 52 5.49 -8.24 -3.79
C ALA A 52 6.34 -9.11 -2.85
N GLN A 53 6.46 -8.73 -1.57
CA GLN A 53 7.22 -9.47 -0.57
C GLN A 53 6.63 -10.86 -0.29
N ILE A 54 5.32 -10.97 -0.04
CA ILE A 54 4.67 -12.27 0.21
C ILE A 54 4.61 -13.16 -1.04
N SER A 55 4.80 -12.56 -2.22
CA SER A 55 4.89 -13.27 -3.49
C SER A 55 6.30 -13.78 -3.81
N SER A 56 7.31 -13.37 -3.06
CA SER A 56 8.71 -13.68 -3.32
C SER A 56 9.12 -15.12 -2.99
N GLY A 57 8.29 -15.82 -2.22
CA GLY A 57 8.59 -17.16 -1.70
C GLY A 57 9.28 -17.15 -0.33
N LEU A 58 9.61 -15.97 0.23
CA LEU A 58 10.10 -15.90 1.61
C LEU A 58 8.97 -16.20 2.60
N PRO A 59 9.25 -16.97 3.67
CA PRO A 59 8.31 -17.18 4.76
C PRO A 59 7.90 -15.84 5.43
N ILE A 60 6.65 -15.77 5.90
CA ILE A 60 6.15 -14.56 6.55
C ILE A 60 6.96 -14.18 7.78
N ASP A 61 7.47 -15.14 8.54
CA ASP A 61 8.32 -14.89 9.71
C ASP A 61 9.64 -14.22 9.36
N GLU A 62 10.23 -14.53 8.22
CA GLU A 62 11.42 -13.84 7.71
C GLU A 62 11.09 -12.41 7.29
N LEU A 63 9.96 -12.20 6.63
CA LEU A 63 9.48 -10.86 6.27
C LEU A 63 9.20 -10.02 7.53
N PHE A 64 8.60 -10.63 8.56
CA PHE A 64 8.38 -9.99 9.85
C PHE A 64 9.69 -9.65 10.57
N ALA A 65 10.67 -10.58 10.59
CA ALA A 65 11.98 -10.33 11.17
C ALA A 65 12.69 -9.13 10.50
N ARG A 66 12.54 -8.96 9.18
CA ARG A 66 13.05 -7.79 8.46
C ARG A 66 12.44 -6.48 8.97
N GLN A 67 11.15 -6.46 9.36
CA GLN A 67 10.53 -5.25 9.92
C GLN A 67 11.10 -4.89 11.30
N LEU A 68 11.57 -5.85 12.06
CA LEU A 68 12.19 -5.64 13.36
C LEU A 68 13.69 -5.32 13.29
N SER A 69 14.33 -5.53 12.13
CA SER A 69 15.76 -5.37 11.94
C SER A 69 16.17 -3.90 11.82
N ALA A 70 17.06 -3.44 12.70
CA ALA A 70 17.66 -2.12 12.60
C ALA A 70 18.53 -1.97 11.33
N ALA A 71 19.18 -3.05 10.88
CA ALA A 71 19.98 -3.05 9.65
C ALA A 71 19.12 -2.80 8.42
N GLU A 72 17.95 -3.46 8.32
CA GLU A 72 16.98 -3.21 7.25
C GLU A 72 16.43 -1.77 7.33
N GLY A 73 16.18 -1.24 8.53
CA GLY A 73 15.75 0.13 8.74
C GLY A 73 16.78 1.18 8.27
N ALA A 74 18.06 0.86 8.32
CA ALA A 74 19.13 1.76 7.89
C ALA A 74 19.16 1.99 6.35
N HIS A 75 18.50 1.14 5.57
CA HIS A 75 18.34 1.32 4.12
C HIS A 75 17.15 2.21 3.75
N GLU A 76 16.28 2.51 4.72
CA GLU A 76 15.15 3.40 4.50
C GLU A 76 15.61 4.86 4.52
N MET A 77 14.91 5.68 3.75
CA MET A 77 15.13 7.12 3.72
C MET A 77 14.06 7.84 4.53
N ASN A 78 14.48 8.76 5.40
CA ASN A 78 13.56 9.74 5.95
C ASN A 78 13.42 10.87 4.91
N PRO A 79 12.21 11.21 4.46
CA PRO A 79 12.00 12.22 3.43
C PRO A 79 12.34 13.64 3.89
N GLY A 80 12.38 13.89 5.19
CA GLY A 80 12.68 15.21 5.76
C GLY A 80 11.58 16.26 5.55
N VAL A 81 10.39 15.82 5.09
CA VAL A 81 9.21 16.67 4.89
C VAL A 81 8.05 16.13 5.71
N SER A 82 7.27 17.01 6.33
CA SER A 82 6.10 16.58 7.08
C SER A 82 4.90 16.33 6.15
N ILE A 83 4.05 15.37 6.52
CA ILE A 83 2.80 15.10 5.82
C ILE A 83 1.90 16.35 5.84
N ASP A 84 1.93 17.16 6.89
CA ASP A 84 1.12 18.37 7.02
C ASP A 84 1.50 19.44 5.99
N GLU A 85 2.82 19.61 5.70
CA GLU A 85 3.27 20.53 4.66
C GLU A 85 2.78 20.12 3.27
N ILE A 86 2.70 18.81 3.04
CA ILE A 86 2.21 18.26 1.78
C ILE A 86 0.70 18.35 1.68
N ALA A 87 -0.02 18.14 2.79
CA ALA A 87 -1.48 18.25 2.85
C ALA A 87 -1.96 19.64 2.42
N GLY A 88 -1.24 20.71 2.81
CA GLY A 88 -1.53 22.07 2.36
C GLY A 88 -1.47 22.22 0.84
N LYS A 89 -0.42 21.69 0.20
CA LYS A 89 -0.25 21.71 -1.28
C LYS A 89 -1.31 20.87 -1.99
N PHE A 90 -1.72 19.75 -1.40
CA PHE A 90 -2.81 18.94 -1.94
C PHE A 90 -4.15 19.67 -1.85
N LEU A 91 -4.41 20.37 -0.75
CA LEU A 91 -5.63 21.15 -0.61
C LEU A 91 -5.72 22.25 -1.70
N GLU A 92 -4.62 22.92 -2.01
CA GLU A 92 -4.56 23.88 -3.13
C GLU A 92 -4.83 23.21 -4.49
N ALA A 93 -4.28 22.00 -4.73
CA ALA A 93 -4.53 21.25 -5.95
C ALA A 93 -5.99 20.78 -6.08
N MET A 94 -6.69 20.61 -4.95
CA MET A 94 -8.11 20.24 -4.91
C MET A 94 -9.06 21.41 -5.27
N LEU A 95 -8.57 22.65 -5.29
CA LEU A 95 -9.31 23.82 -5.77
C LEU A 95 -9.10 23.97 -7.29
N PRO A 96 -10.06 24.41 -8.07
CA PRO A 96 -11.45 24.78 -7.75
C PRO A 96 -12.39 23.56 -7.62
N PRO A 97 -13.52 23.70 -6.92
CA PRO A 97 -14.46 22.59 -6.67
C PRO A 97 -15.05 21.97 -7.95
N GLU A 98 -15.20 22.75 -9.03
CA GLU A 98 -15.76 22.32 -10.32
C GLU A 98 -14.76 21.50 -11.19
N ALA A 99 -13.47 21.43 -10.83
CA ALA A 99 -12.51 20.63 -11.57
C ALA A 99 -12.83 19.14 -11.44
N THR A 100 -12.69 18.38 -12.54
CA THR A 100 -12.87 16.93 -12.50
C THR A 100 -11.79 16.25 -11.61
N ARG A 101 -12.02 15.00 -11.24
CA ARG A 101 -11.07 14.23 -10.46
C ARG A 101 -9.72 14.13 -11.18
N GLU A 102 -9.74 13.84 -12.48
CA GLU A 102 -8.55 13.71 -13.33
C GLU A 102 -7.78 15.03 -13.39
N GLN A 103 -8.49 16.15 -13.55
CA GLN A 103 -7.86 17.48 -13.54
C GLN A 103 -7.19 17.81 -12.21
N LYS A 104 -7.79 17.41 -11.10
CA LYS A 104 -7.20 17.57 -9.77
C LYS A 104 -5.96 16.69 -9.61
N LEU A 105 -6.02 15.44 -10.08
CA LEU A 105 -4.90 14.50 -10.07
C LEU A 105 -3.73 14.99 -10.96
N GLN A 106 -4.03 15.56 -12.13
CA GLN A 106 -3.02 16.20 -12.98
C GLN A 106 -2.33 17.37 -12.25
N LYS A 107 -3.08 18.21 -11.51
CA LYS A 107 -2.50 19.28 -10.69
C LYS A 107 -1.60 18.73 -9.57
N ILE A 108 -2.01 17.64 -8.91
CA ILE A 108 -1.18 16.93 -7.92
C ILE A 108 0.10 16.44 -8.61
N GLY A 109 0.02 15.94 -9.84
CA GLY A 109 1.17 15.55 -10.65
C GLY A 109 2.16 16.72 -10.92
N VAL A 110 1.62 17.92 -11.22
CA VAL A 110 2.45 19.13 -11.37
C VAL A 110 3.18 19.47 -10.07
N VAL A 111 2.49 19.41 -8.94
CA VAL A 111 3.12 19.62 -7.61
C VAL A 111 4.21 18.58 -7.35
N ALA A 112 3.96 17.31 -7.68
CA ALA A 112 4.93 16.24 -7.51
C ALA A 112 6.21 16.45 -8.33
N VAL A 113 6.07 16.88 -9.58
CA VAL A 113 7.23 17.18 -10.48
C VAL A 113 8.03 18.37 -9.99
N ALA A 114 7.36 19.39 -9.44
CA ALA A 114 8.00 20.62 -8.95
C ALA A 114 8.65 20.48 -7.56
N ALA A 115 8.34 19.40 -6.84
CA ALA A 115 8.83 19.21 -5.47
C ALA A 115 10.34 18.92 -5.45
N ALA A 116 11.03 19.50 -4.48
CA ALA A 116 12.43 19.18 -4.20
C ALA A 116 12.50 17.85 -3.45
N THR A 117 12.82 16.78 -4.16
CA THR A 117 12.92 15.42 -3.62
C THR A 117 14.32 14.84 -3.88
N VAL A 118 14.58 13.65 -3.32
CA VAL A 118 15.76 12.85 -3.73
C VAL A 118 15.65 12.48 -5.21
N SER A 119 16.75 12.06 -5.82
CA SER A 119 16.72 11.61 -7.21
C SER A 119 15.92 10.31 -7.37
N GLU A 120 15.28 10.14 -8.54
CA GLU A 120 14.54 8.91 -8.87
C GLU A 120 15.40 7.64 -8.73
N PRO A 121 16.67 7.58 -9.23
CA PRO A 121 17.51 6.40 -9.02
C PRO A 121 17.81 6.11 -7.55
N ALA A 122 18.02 7.13 -6.71
CA ALA A 122 18.26 6.93 -5.29
C ALA A 122 17.03 6.34 -4.58
N ARG A 123 15.84 6.84 -4.92
CA ARG A 123 14.59 6.29 -4.38
C ARG A 123 14.31 4.88 -4.89
N ARG A 124 14.58 4.61 -6.19
CA ARG A 124 14.44 3.29 -6.78
C ARG A 124 15.30 2.25 -6.05
N ALA A 125 16.54 2.58 -5.68
CA ALA A 125 17.43 1.68 -4.96
C ALA A 125 16.87 1.26 -3.58
N VAL A 126 16.15 2.16 -2.89
CA VAL A 126 15.45 1.82 -1.64
C VAL A 126 14.34 0.80 -1.88
N ILE A 127 13.54 1.00 -2.93
CA ILE A 127 12.47 0.06 -3.29
C ILE A 127 13.06 -1.30 -3.68
N GLU A 128 14.13 -1.30 -4.47
CA GLU A 128 14.84 -2.51 -4.88
C GLU A 128 15.33 -3.32 -3.67
N HIS A 129 15.89 -2.65 -2.65
CA HIS A 129 16.32 -3.29 -1.41
C HIS A 129 15.15 -3.88 -0.60
N ARG A 130 13.97 -3.25 -0.61
CA ARG A 130 12.78 -3.75 0.09
C ARG A 130 12.29 -5.09 -0.45
N LEU A 131 12.50 -5.35 -1.75
CA LEU A 131 11.94 -6.49 -2.46
C LEU A 131 12.91 -7.66 -2.44
N PRO A 132 12.54 -8.83 -1.85
CA PRO A 132 13.38 -10.03 -1.88
C PRO A 132 13.53 -10.64 -3.28
N SER A 133 12.58 -10.36 -4.17
CA SER A 133 12.60 -10.73 -5.58
C SER A 133 12.22 -9.53 -6.43
N HIS A 134 12.90 -9.35 -7.57
CA HIS A 134 12.62 -8.28 -8.54
C HIS A 134 11.79 -8.76 -9.73
N GLU A 135 11.48 -10.06 -9.75
CA GLU A 135 10.67 -10.67 -10.80
C GLU A 135 9.20 -10.69 -10.43
N TRP A 136 8.33 -10.47 -11.42
CA TRP A 136 6.90 -10.66 -11.24
C TRP A 136 6.59 -12.12 -10.86
N PRO A 137 5.73 -12.35 -9.85
CA PRO A 137 5.34 -13.70 -9.48
C PRO A 137 4.49 -14.35 -10.60
N ARG A 138 4.37 -15.67 -10.57
CA ARG A 138 3.48 -16.39 -11.49
C ARG A 138 2.00 -16.12 -11.23
N ARG A 139 1.64 -15.83 -9.97
CA ARG A 139 0.28 -15.44 -9.58
C ARG A 139 -0.01 -14.02 -10.04
N GLU A 140 -1.28 -13.67 -10.09
CA GLU A 140 -1.68 -12.33 -10.47
C GLU A 140 -1.41 -11.35 -9.34
N LEU A 141 -0.43 -10.48 -9.54
CA LEU A 141 -0.10 -9.36 -8.70
C LEU A 141 -0.47 -8.07 -9.45
N ARG A 142 -1.33 -7.27 -8.85
CA ARG A 142 -1.78 -5.96 -9.32
C ARG A 142 -1.18 -4.88 -8.44
N VAL A 143 -0.50 -3.92 -9.05
CA VAL A 143 0.14 -2.78 -8.37
C VAL A 143 -0.44 -1.50 -8.95
N THR A 144 -0.94 -0.60 -8.11
CA THR A 144 -1.63 0.62 -8.55
C THR A 144 -0.68 1.82 -8.60
N GLY A 145 -0.86 2.66 -9.60
CA GLY A 145 -0.22 3.96 -9.72
C GLY A 145 -1.14 4.94 -10.44
N VAL A 146 -0.78 6.21 -10.48
CA VAL A 146 -1.54 7.24 -11.23
C VAL A 146 -0.63 7.89 -12.24
N ASP A 147 -1.05 7.89 -13.51
CA ASP A 147 -0.38 8.64 -14.56
C ASP A 147 -0.65 10.14 -14.38
N ILE A 148 0.41 10.93 -14.22
CA ILE A 148 0.28 12.37 -13.98
C ILE A 148 -0.20 13.15 -15.20
N ALA A 149 -0.04 12.61 -16.41
CA ALA A 149 -0.46 13.28 -17.64
C ALA A 149 -1.98 13.17 -17.84
N THR A 150 -2.56 12.02 -17.48
CA THR A 150 -4.01 11.78 -17.65
C THR A 150 -4.80 11.95 -16.35
N GLY A 151 -4.17 11.74 -15.18
CA GLY A 151 -4.85 11.65 -13.90
C GLY A 151 -5.59 10.33 -13.69
N GLU A 152 -5.32 9.32 -14.51
CA GLU A 152 -6.00 8.02 -14.46
C GLU A 152 -5.26 7.02 -13.58
N LEU A 153 -6.03 6.12 -12.94
CA LEU A 153 -5.48 4.95 -12.27
C LEU A 153 -4.90 3.98 -13.30
N VAL A 154 -3.66 3.58 -13.07
CA VAL A 154 -3.00 2.52 -13.83
C VAL A 154 -2.76 1.32 -12.91
N VAL A 155 -3.10 0.13 -13.41
CA VAL A 155 -2.84 -1.13 -12.72
C VAL A 155 -1.73 -1.87 -13.46
N PHE A 156 -0.56 -1.94 -12.83
CA PHE A 156 0.58 -2.71 -13.33
C PHE A 156 0.44 -4.18 -12.93
N HIS A 157 0.81 -5.07 -13.83
CA HIS A 157 0.83 -6.53 -13.63
C HIS A 157 1.91 -7.17 -14.51
N ASN A 158 2.12 -8.45 -14.42
CA ASN A 158 3.19 -9.18 -15.13
C ASN A 158 3.17 -9.03 -16.66
N ALA A 159 2.02 -8.72 -17.27
CA ALA A 159 1.90 -8.48 -18.70
C ALA A 159 1.99 -6.99 -19.10
N SER A 160 2.22 -6.08 -18.15
CA SER A 160 2.32 -4.64 -18.42
C SER A 160 3.62 -4.23 -19.12
N GLY A 161 4.61 -5.12 -19.24
CA GLY A 161 5.92 -4.80 -19.82
C GLY A 161 6.79 -3.89 -18.93
N VAL A 162 6.41 -3.71 -17.65
CA VAL A 162 7.08 -2.88 -16.65
C VAL A 162 7.79 -3.78 -15.65
N ALA A 163 9.00 -3.44 -15.22
CA ALA A 163 9.70 -4.18 -14.16
C ALA A 163 8.95 -4.05 -12.82
N LEU A 164 8.91 -5.12 -12.02
CA LEU A 164 8.22 -5.12 -10.72
C LEU A 164 8.72 -4.00 -9.81
N VAL A 165 10.03 -3.78 -9.75
CA VAL A 165 10.64 -2.71 -8.93
C VAL A 165 10.11 -1.34 -9.34
N ASP A 166 9.96 -1.08 -10.65
CA ASP A 166 9.49 0.21 -11.16
C ASP A 166 7.99 0.39 -10.90
N ALA A 167 7.18 -0.67 -11.01
CA ALA A 167 5.77 -0.65 -10.65
C ALA A 167 5.56 -0.34 -9.16
N VAL A 168 6.31 -1.02 -8.28
CA VAL A 168 6.25 -0.76 -6.82
C VAL A 168 6.79 0.63 -6.49
N ALA A 169 7.86 1.08 -7.16
CA ALA A 169 8.38 2.43 -6.99
C ALA A 169 7.33 3.50 -7.38
N ALA A 170 6.63 3.30 -8.50
CA ALA A 170 5.54 4.18 -8.94
C ALA A 170 4.40 4.20 -7.92
N SER A 171 4.01 3.02 -7.41
CA SER A 171 2.97 2.88 -6.38
C SER A 171 3.34 3.54 -5.05
N CYS A 172 4.65 3.68 -4.76
CA CYS A 172 5.18 4.30 -3.54
C CYS A 172 5.66 5.74 -3.74
N ALA A 173 5.40 6.36 -4.91
CA ALA A 173 5.83 7.71 -5.23
C ALA A 173 4.85 8.76 -4.68
N VAL A 174 4.80 8.90 -3.34
CA VAL A 174 3.94 9.87 -2.66
C VAL A 174 4.29 11.29 -3.14
N PRO A 175 3.34 12.01 -3.77
CA PRO A 175 3.59 13.31 -4.36
C PRO A 175 4.11 14.31 -3.32
N GLY A 176 5.16 15.06 -3.69
CA GLY A 176 5.79 16.03 -2.79
C GLY A 176 6.74 15.44 -1.75
N VAL A 177 6.73 14.13 -1.56
CA VAL A 177 7.63 13.36 -0.68
C VAL A 177 8.71 12.67 -1.51
N TRP A 178 8.28 11.93 -2.53
CA TRP A 178 9.16 11.16 -3.40
C TRP A 178 9.03 11.62 -4.84
N PRO A 179 10.08 11.44 -5.65
CA PRO A 179 10.01 11.81 -7.07
C PRO A 179 8.96 10.94 -7.78
N PRO A 180 8.22 11.49 -8.75
CA PRO A 180 7.46 10.69 -9.70
C PRO A 180 8.38 9.71 -10.42
N VAL A 181 7.86 8.51 -10.71
CA VAL A 181 8.62 7.44 -11.39
C VAL A 181 8.39 7.50 -12.88
N THR A 182 9.48 7.51 -13.64
CA THR A 182 9.46 7.52 -15.10
C THR A 182 9.46 6.09 -15.64
N ILE A 183 8.42 5.72 -16.39
CA ILE A 183 8.28 4.43 -17.08
C ILE A 183 7.94 4.69 -18.54
N GLY A 184 8.87 4.45 -19.43
CA GLY A 184 8.75 4.84 -20.85
C GLY A 184 8.64 6.37 -21.00
N GLU A 185 7.58 6.84 -21.65
CA GLU A 185 7.30 8.27 -21.85
C GLU A 185 6.37 8.85 -20.75
N HIS A 186 5.91 8.04 -19.81
CA HIS A 186 4.95 8.40 -18.77
C HIS A 186 5.64 8.60 -17.42
N ARG A 187 5.00 9.39 -16.55
CA ARG A 187 5.39 9.56 -15.16
C ARG A 187 4.24 9.19 -14.24
N PHE A 188 4.57 8.48 -13.17
CA PHE A 188 3.59 7.94 -12.25
C PHE A 188 3.83 8.44 -10.84
N ILE A 189 2.74 8.57 -10.09
CA ILE A 189 2.70 8.84 -8.66
C ILE A 189 1.90 7.76 -7.95
N ASP A 190 1.95 7.77 -6.63
CA ASP A 190 1.32 6.80 -5.73
C ASP A 190 -0.19 6.62 -6.03
N GLY A 191 -0.63 5.38 -6.16
CA GLY A 191 -2.05 5.03 -6.34
C GLY A 191 -2.94 5.45 -5.18
N GLY A 192 -2.35 5.65 -4.00
CA GLY A 192 -3.03 6.11 -2.79
C GLY A 192 -3.62 7.51 -2.90
N VAL A 193 -3.20 8.32 -3.88
CA VAL A 193 -3.84 9.62 -4.14
C VAL A 193 -5.28 9.48 -4.65
N ILE A 194 -5.64 8.32 -5.22
CA ILE A 194 -7.03 7.99 -5.63
C ILE A 194 -7.76 7.28 -4.50
N SER A 195 -7.20 6.17 -4.04
CA SER A 195 -7.71 5.39 -2.92
C SER A 195 -6.57 4.58 -2.32
N THR A 196 -6.54 4.44 -1.00
CA THR A 196 -5.53 3.61 -0.35
C THR A 196 -5.74 2.11 -0.59
N VAL A 197 -6.91 1.67 -1.05
CA VAL A 197 -7.23 0.26 -1.32
C VAL A 197 -7.55 -0.04 -2.78
N ASN A 198 -8.01 0.96 -3.56
CA ASN A 198 -8.29 0.84 -4.99
C ASN A 198 -9.15 -0.40 -5.35
N MET A 199 -10.28 -0.61 -4.64
CA MET A 199 -11.16 -1.78 -4.82
C MET A 199 -11.67 -1.96 -6.25
N ALA A 200 -11.71 -0.88 -7.04
CA ALA A 200 -12.06 -0.94 -8.46
C ALA A 200 -11.14 -1.85 -9.28
N ALA A 201 -9.90 -2.05 -8.82
CA ALA A 201 -8.91 -2.90 -9.48
C ALA A 201 -9.11 -4.42 -9.25
N VAL A 202 -10.12 -4.83 -8.46
CA VAL A 202 -10.42 -6.25 -8.17
C VAL A 202 -11.91 -6.59 -8.32
N THR A 203 -12.69 -5.79 -9.05
CA THR A 203 -14.12 -5.99 -9.25
C THR A 203 -14.47 -7.27 -10.03
N ASP A 204 -13.50 -7.91 -10.65
CA ASP A 204 -13.58 -9.23 -11.27
C ASP A 204 -13.47 -10.39 -10.27
N CYS A 205 -13.20 -10.11 -8.99
CA CYS A 205 -13.17 -11.10 -7.91
C CYS A 205 -14.53 -11.19 -7.21
N GLY A 206 -14.89 -12.39 -6.74
CA GLY A 206 -16.15 -12.62 -5.99
C GLY A 206 -16.02 -12.42 -4.49
N ALA A 207 -14.79 -12.35 -3.96
CA ALA A 207 -14.52 -12.10 -2.55
C ALA A 207 -13.18 -11.37 -2.37
N ALA A 208 -13.08 -10.55 -1.33
CA ALA A 208 -11.84 -9.86 -0.98
C ALA A 208 -11.62 -9.79 0.53
N VAL A 209 -10.40 -10.08 0.97
CA VAL A 209 -9.90 -9.69 2.30
C VAL A 209 -9.06 -8.45 2.12
N VAL A 210 -9.34 -7.40 2.90
CA VAL A 210 -8.75 -6.07 2.74
C VAL A 210 -8.03 -5.68 4.04
N LEU A 211 -6.72 -5.49 3.98
CA LEU A 211 -5.94 -4.92 5.08
C LEU A 211 -5.80 -3.42 4.87
N VAL A 212 -6.21 -2.63 5.85
CA VAL A 212 -6.26 -1.17 5.74
C VAL A 212 -5.41 -0.54 6.85
N PRO A 213 -4.17 -0.08 6.57
CA PRO A 213 -3.30 0.56 7.56
C PRO A 213 -3.79 1.98 7.93
N ALA A 214 -5.08 2.11 8.21
CA ALA A 214 -5.73 3.36 8.59
C ALA A 214 -6.95 3.05 9.45
N GLY A 215 -7.40 4.03 10.24
CA GLY A 215 -8.63 3.89 11.01
C GLY A 215 -9.87 3.90 10.11
N VAL A 216 -10.94 3.22 10.53
CA VAL A 216 -12.21 3.10 9.78
C VAL A 216 -12.85 4.45 9.42
N HIS A 217 -12.58 5.49 10.23
CA HIS A 217 -13.10 6.85 10.03
C HIS A 217 -12.11 7.79 9.33
N THR A 218 -11.01 7.27 8.76
CA THR A 218 -10.05 8.10 8.04
C THR A 218 -10.73 8.78 6.85
N ALA A 219 -10.64 10.11 6.81
CA ALA A 219 -11.25 10.91 5.76
C ALA A 219 -10.60 10.66 4.41
N SER A 220 -11.41 10.72 3.35
CA SER A 220 -10.93 10.70 1.97
C SER A 220 -11.07 12.10 1.36
N PRO A 221 -10.08 12.60 0.61
CA PRO A 221 -10.20 13.87 -0.10
C PRO A 221 -11.27 13.85 -1.20
N TRP A 222 -11.77 12.66 -1.56
CA TRP A 222 -12.78 12.47 -2.60
C TRP A 222 -14.20 12.31 -2.05
N GLY A 223 -14.40 12.50 -0.76
CA GLY A 223 -15.72 12.51 -0.09
C GLY A 223 -16.12 11.17 0.50
N THR A 224 -16.03 10.06 -0.26
CA THR A 224 -16.30 8.70 0.27
C THR A 224 -15.06 8.14 0.91
N GLY A 225 -15.17 7.67 2.16
CA GLY A 225 -14.05 7.00 2.87
C GLY A 225 -13.81 5.58 2.36
N VAL A 226 -12.67 5.02 2.77
CA VAL A 226 -12.26 3.66 2.41
C VAL A 226 -13.28 2.60 2.81
N ALA A 227 -13.91 2.73 3.98
CA ALA A 227 -14.97 1.81 4.41
C ALA A 227 -16.14 1.76 3.40
N ALA A 228 -16.62 2.93 2.94
CA ALA A 228 -17.69 2.99 1.96
C ALA A 228 -17.27 2.44 0.58
N GLU A 229 -16.01 2.59 0.19
CA GLU A 229 -15.48 1.97 -1.03
C GLU A 229 -15.48 0.44 -0.92
N ILE A 230 -15.09 -0.11 0.24
CA ILE A 230 -15.11 -1.55 0.48
C ILE A 230 -16.56 -2.08 0.53
N ASP A 231 -17.47 -1.36 1.18
CA ASP A 231 -18.90 -1.73 1.25
C ASP A 231 -19.57 -1.72 -0.13
N ALA A 232 -19.09 -0.89 -1.06
CA ALA A 232 -19.60 -0.83 -2.44
C ALA A 232 -19.04 -1.95 -3.35
N PHE A 233 -18.14 -2.79 -2.86
CA PHE A 233 -17.61 -3.90 -3.65
C PHE A 233 -18.72 -4.92 -3.98
N PRO A 234 -18.81 -5.41 -5.24
CA PRO A 234 -19.93 -6.27 -5.66
C PRO A 234 -19.92 -7.67 -5.08
N GLY A 235 -18.79 -8.10 -4.50
CA GLY A 235 -18.62 -9.43 -3.88
C GLY A 235 -18.66 -9.38 -2.35
N SER A 236 -18.26 -10.48 -1.72
CA SER A 236 -18.10 -10.55 -0.26
C SER A 236 -16.80 -9.90 0.17
N THR A 237 -16.82 -9.11 1.25
CA THR A 237 -15.62 -8.46 1.79
C THR A 237 -15.43 -8.73 3.27
N LEU A 238 -14.18 -8.86 3.67
CA LEU A 238 -13.74 -8.76 5.06
C LEU A 238 -12.64 -7.70 5.15
N ALA A 239 -12.90 -6.61 5.85
CA ALA A 239 -11.90 -5.58 6.09
C ALA A 239 -11.32 -5.67 7.50
N VAL A 240 -10.00 -5.54 7.60
CA VAL A 240 -9.25 -5.36 8.84
C VAL A 240 -8.63 -3.97 8.77
N PHE A 241 -9.19 -3.03 9.52
CA PHE A 241 -8.65 -1.69 9.71
C PHE A 241 -7.68 -1.68 10.88
N ALA A 242 -6.65 -0.84 10.81
CA ALA A 242 -5.78 -0.64 11.95
C ALA A 242 -6.60 -0.14 13.16
N ASP A 243 -6.50 -0.85 14.27
CA ASP A 243 -7.16 -0.49 15.51
C ASP A 243 -6.43 0.64 16.26
N ALA A 244 -6.99 1.10 17.36
CA ALA A 244 -6.44 2.22 18.13
C ALA A 244 -5.03 1.94 18.65
N GLU A 245 -4.70 0.70 19.01
CA GLU A 245 -3.38 0.30 19.48
C GLU A 245 -2.37 0.34 18.33
N SER A 246 -2.77 -0.17 17.15
CA SER A 246 -1.97 -0.12 15.94
C SER A 246 -1.70 1.31 15.48
N LEU A 247 -2.74 2.16 15.45
CA LEU A 247 -2.61 3.57 15.09
C LEU A 247 -1.68 4.33 16.05
N ALA A 248 -1.76 4.05 17.36
CA ALA A 248 -0.85 4.62 18.34
C ALA A 248 0.60 4.16 18.11
N ALA A 249 0.81 2.89 17.73
CA ALA A 249 2.13 2.34 17.44
C ALA A 249 2.76 2.88 16.15
N PHE A 250 1.96 3.36 15.21
CA PHE A 250 2.46 4.00 13.97
C PHE A 250 3.22 5.31 14.26
N GLY A 251 2.85 5.99 15.35
CA GLY A 251 3.41 7.29 15.69
C GLY A 251 2.92 8.42 14.78
N PRO A 252 3.52 9.60 14.90
CA PRO A 252 3.07 10.80 14.17
C PRO A 252 3.54 10.82 12.69
N ASP A 253 4.60 10.08 12.36
CA ASP A 253 5.16 10.03 11.00
C ASP A 253 5.22 8.59 10.48
N LEU A 254 4.30 8.27 9.58
CA LEU A 254 4.18 6.95 8.95
C LEU A 254 5.36 6.59 8.04
N LEU A 255 6.22 7.56 7.72
CA LEU A 255 7.38 7.40 6.85
C LEU A 255 8.71 7.35 7.64
N ASP A 256 8.68 7.58 8.95
CA ASP A 256 9.86 7.43 9.81
C ASP A 256 10.22 5.94 9.95
N PRO A 257 11.45 5.53 9.60
CA PRO A 257 11.90 4.14 9.80
C PRO A 257 11.73 3.61 11.23
N ALA A 258 11.73 4.50 12.24
CA ALA A 258 11.52 4.13 13.64
C ALA A 258 10.13 3.52 13.92
N CYS A 259 9.11 3.81 13.09
CA CYS A 259 7.76 3.27 13.25
C CYS A 259 7.68 1.76 12.95
N ARG A 260 8.61 1.19 12.18
CA ARG A 260 8.53 -0.19 11.66
C ARG A 260 8.36 -1.23 12.77
N GLY A 261 9.25 -1.25 13.74
CA GLY A 261 9.22 -2.23 14.81
C GLY A 261 7.95 -2.18 15.66
N PRO A 262 7.55 -1.02 16.19
CA PRO A 262 6.28 -0.85 16.90
C PRO A 262 5.07 -1.24 16.07
N ALA A 263 4.95 -0.78 14.82
CA ALA A 263 3.83 -1.09 13.93
C ALA A 263 3.74 -2.59 13.59
N ALA A 264 4.88 -3.25 13.34
CA ALA A 264 4.92 -4.69 13.09
C ALA A 264 4.39 -5.50 14.27
N ARG A 265 4.81 -5.17 15.51
CA ARG A 265 4.35 -5.85 16.72
C ARG A 265 2.87 -5.63 16.97
N ALA A 266 2.40 -4.39 16.85
CA ALA A 266 0.98 -4.07 17.00
C ALA A 266 0.13 -4.80 15.95
N GLY A 267 0.59 -4.83 14.70
CA GLY A 267 -0.06 -5.60 13.64
C GLY A 267 -0.13 -7.08 13.95
N ARG A 268 0.95 -7.70 14.47
CA ARG A 268 0.95 -9.12 14.88
C ARG A 268 -0.06 -9.40 15.97
N ASP A 269 -0.13 -8.55 17.00
CA ASP A 269 -1.10 -8.70 18.07
C ASP A 269 -2.53 -8.51 17.56
N GLN A 270 -2.78 -7.55 16.68
CA GLN A 270 -4.08 -7.40 16.03
C GLN A 270 -4.42 -8.60 15.15
N GLY A 271 -3.48 -9.11 14.36
CA GLY A 271 -3.66 -10.28 13.50
C GLY A 271 -4.10 -11.52 14.26
N ARG A 272 -3.54 -11.75 15.47
CA ARG A 272 -3.97 -12.83 16.37
C ARG A 272 -5.43 -12.66 16.79
N ARG A 273 -5.85 -11.43 17.12
CA ARG A 273 -7.25 -11.15 17.52
C ARG A 273 -8.22 -11.32 16.35
N GLU A 274 -7.80 -11.03 15.12
CA GLU A 274 -8.63 -11.14 13.91
C GLU A 274 -8.64 -12.55 13.30
N SER A 275 -7.77 -13.45 13.72
CA SER A 275 -7.52 -14.75 13.10
C SER A 275 -8.78 -15.60 12.93
N ALA A 276 -9.62 -15.69 13.98
CA ALA A 276 -10.87 -16.47 13.94
C ALA A 276 -11.86 -15.87 12.92
N ARG A 277 -12.01 -14.53 12.90
CA ARG A 277 -12.91 -13.83 11.99
C ARG A 277 -12.45 -14.01 10.53
N VAL A 278 -11.14 -14.01 10.31
CA VAL A 278 -10.56 -14.26 8.97
C VAL A 278 -10.78 -15.71 8.56
N ALA A 279 -10.53 -16.68 9.46
CA ALA A 279 -10.76 -18.11 9.19
C ALA A 279 -12.22 -18.38 8.84
N ASP A 280 -13.18 -17.86 9.62
CA ASP A 280 -14.61 -17.97 9.35
C ASP A 280 -14.99 -17.41 7.97
N PHE A 281 -14.49 -16.23 7.61
CA PHE A 281 -14.74 -15.64 6.29
C PHE A 281 -14.19 -16.50 5.15
N LEU A 282 -13.07 -17.18 5.38
CA LEU A 282 -12.44 -18.08 4.42
C LEU A 282 -13.11 -19.45 4.36
N GLY A 283 -14.02 -19.75 5.30
CA GLY A 283 -14.72 -21.03 5.37
C GLY A 283 -13.86 -22.17 5.98
N LEU A 284 -12.97 -21.84 6.90
CA LEU A 284 -12.03 -22.74 7.56
C LEU A 284 -12.45 -23.07 8.99
#